data_0b91534394b8a61f04299cd59ff134ca
#
_entry.id   0b91534394b8a61f04299cd59ff134ca
#
_cell.length_a   1.000
_cell.length_b   1.000
_cell.length_c   1.000
_cell.angle_alpha   90.00
_cell.angle_beta   90.00
_cell.angle_gamma   90.00
#
_symmetry.space_group_name_H-M   'P 1'
#
loop_
_entity.id
_entity.type
_entity.pdbx_description
1 polymer ?
#
loop_
_entity_poly.entity_id
_entity_poly.type
_entity_poly.pdbx_seq_one_letter_code
_entity_poly.pdbx_strand_id
1 'polypeptide(L)'
;MEDWISLAETDVVVVGAGPSGLTTARKLAKAGLKTVVFERRLSFGGGIGGGGMQFHKVVVESPADRILREIGCKLEPIEEGLFITDATEMMAKLACGAIDAGAKIILGVSVEDLIYREFPLRIVGVVIQWSSVMMAGLHVDPLAVKAKAVTDCTGHDAEVIAVASRKIPELGVAIKGEKSMWASRGEDLVVRNTREIVPGLFAAGMAVAAVDKTPRMGPIFGGMLLSGEKVAQLVIEKIKTKEFYYQ
;
A
#
# COMPACT_ATOMS: atom_id res chain seq x y z
N MET A 1 -22.50 -11.64 3.99
CA MET A 1 -22.99 -11.03 2.73
C MET A 1 -23.11 -9.51 2.84
N GLU A 2 -23.63 -8.97 3.93
CA GLU A 2 -23.73 -7.51 4.18
C GLU A 2 -22.40 -6.76 4.04
N ASP A 3 -21.30 -7.32 4.56
CA ASP A 3 -19.96 -6.75 4.42
C ASP A 3 -19.56 -6.52 2.95
N TRP A 4 -19.81 -7.50 2.07
CA TRP A 4 -19.48 -7.40 0.65
C TRP A 4 -20.35 -6.38 -0.08
N ILE A 5 -21.64 -6.29 0.27
CA ILE A 5 -22.52 -5.25 -0.27
C ILE A 5 -22.02 -3.87 0.18
N SER A 6 -21.64 -3.75 1.46
CA SER A 6 -21.05 -2.52 1.96
C SER A 6 -19.74 -2.16 1.25
N LEU A 7 -18.87 -3.14 0.98
CA LEU A 7 -17.57 -2.91 0.34
C LEU A 7 -17.65 -2.65 -1.17
N ALA A 8 -18.80 -2.92 -1.81
CA ALA A 8 -18.97 -2.64 -3.25
C ALA A 8 -18.70 -1.16 -3.60
N GLU A 9 -18.87 -0.26 -2.60
CA GLU A 9 -18.48 1.14 -2.69
C GLU A 9 -17.78 1.56 -1.40
N THR A 10 -16.55 2.05 -1.52
CA THR A 10 -15.66 2.46 -0.42
C THR A 10 -15.01 3.81 -0.71
N ASP A 11 -14.43 4.46 0.31
CA ASP A 11 -13.67 5.70 0.06
C ASP A 11 -12.30 5.37 -0.54
N VAL A 12 -11.59 4.40 0.05
CA VAL A 12 -10.23 4.05 -0.39
C VAL A 12 -10.02 2.55 -0.42
N VAL A 13 -9.47 2.08 -1.54
CA VAL A 13 -8.89 0.74 -1.65
C VAL A 13 -7.37 0.85 -1.49
N VAL A 14 -6.83 0.12 -0.54
CA VAL A 14 -5.39 -0.11 -0.38
C VAL A 14 -5.06 -1.51 -0.87
N VAL A 15 -4.13 -1.64 -1.81
CA VAL A 15 -3.73 -2.93 -2.37
C VAL A 15 -2.37 -3.34 -1.83
N GLY A 16 -2.36 -4.44 -1.07
CA GLY A 16 -1.19 -4.97 -0.37
C GLY A 16 -1.16 -4.61 1.12
N ALA A 17 -1.07 -5.63 1.97
CA ALA A 17 -0.98 -5.52 3.43
C ALA A 17 0.46 -5.57 3.95
N GLY A 18 1.40 -4.97 3.23
CA GLY A 18 2.77 -4.73 3.67
C GLY A 18 2.88 -3.52 4.61
N PRO A 19 4.10 -3.12 5.04
CA PRO A 19 4.29 -2.03 6.00
C PRO A 19 3.72 -0.70 5.52
N SER A 20 3.88 -0.36 4.24
CA SER A 20 3.28 0.87 3.67
C SER A 20 1.76 0.79 3.63
N GLY A 21 1.18 -0.34 3.17
CA GLY A 21 -0.26 -0.50 3.05
C GLY A 21 -0.97 -0.50 4.41
N LEU A 22 -0.45 -1.20 5.42
CA LEU A 22 -1.03 -1.21 6.76
C LEU A 22 -0.95 0.16 7.43
N THR A 23 0.17 0.88 7.25
CA THR A 23 0.31 2.25 7.74
C THR A 23 -0.68 3.19 7.05
N THR A 24 -0.81 3.09 5.73
CA THR A 24 -1.78 3.85 4.93
C THR A 24 -3.19 3.60 5.42
N ALA A 25 -3.59 2.34 5.52
CA ALA A 25 -4.94 1.94 5.93
C ALA A 25 -5.29 2.46 7.32
N ARG A 26 -4.35 2.35 8.28
CA ARG A 26 -4.52 2.88 9.64
C ARG A 26 -4.78 4.39 9.63
N LYS A 27 -3.97 5.16 8.89
CA LYS A 27 -4.10 6.63 8.87
C LYS A 27 -5.38 7.07 8.16
N LEU A 28 -5.77 6.42 7.08
CA LEU A 28 -7.02 6.69 6.36
C LEU A 28 -8.25 6.39 7.23
N ALA A 29 -8.29 5.22 7.87
CA ALA A 29 -9.39 4.82 8.75
C ALA A 29 -9.49 5.75 9.97
N LYS A 30 -8.37 6.14 10.59
CA LYS A 30 -8.36 7.16 11.67
C LYS A 30 -8.93 8.51 11.22
N ALA A 31 -8.82 8.86 9.97
CA ALA A 31 -9.40 10.07 9.40
C ALA A 31 -10.91 9.92 9.07
N GLY A 32 -11.52 8.77 9.38
CA GLY A 32 -12.94 8.47 9.16
C GLY A 32 -13.27 8.02 7.74
N LEU A 33 -12.28 7.67 6.93
CA LEU A 33 -12.51 7.16 5.58
C LEU A 33 -12.77 5.66 5.60
N LYS A 34 -13.81 5.24 4.88
CA LYS A 34 -14.13 3.83 4.67
C LYS A 34 -13.02 3.17 3.85
N THR A 35 -12.18 2.40 4.51
CA THR A 35 -10.94 1.86 3.96
C THR A 35 -10.95 0.35 3.96
N VAL A 36 -10.68 -0.25 2.79
CA VAL A 36 -10.47 -1.69 2.64
C VAL A 36 -9.05 -1.96 2.13
N VAL A 37 -8.42 -2.98 2.69
CA VAL A 37 -7.13 -3.52 2.25
C VAL A 37 -7.37 -4.87 1.59
N PHE A 38 -6.95 -5.03 0.34
CA PHE A 38 -6.89 -6.32 -0.32
C PHE A 38 -5.46 -6.84 -0.33
N GLU A 39 -5.29 -8.06 0.17
CA GLU A 39 -4.00 -8.75 0.20
C GLU A 39 -4.13 -10.11 -0.50
N ARG A 40 -3.30 -10.35 -1.49
CA ARG A 40 -3.35 -11.61 -2.28
C ARG A 40 -2.94 -12.86 -1.51
N ARG A 41 -2.11 -12.70 -0.48
CA ARG A 41 -1.67 -13.79 0.39
C ARG A 41 -2.67 -14.03 1.53
N LEU A 42 -2.57 -15.19 2.18
CA LEU A 42 -3.33 -15.49 3.40
C LEU A 42 -2.64 -14.96 4.67
N SER A 43 -1.74 -14.00 4.51
CA SER A 43 -1.01 -13.36 5.60
C SER A 43 -0.74 -11.89 5.27
N PHE A 44 -0.75 -11.06 6.29
CA PHE A 44 -0.33 -9.66 6.23
C PHE A 44 1.18 -9.50 6.54
N GLY A 45 1.70 -8.27 6.43
CA GLY A 45 3.08 -7.92 6.75
C GLY A 45 4.01 -7.82 5.53
N GLY A 46 3.59 -8.33 4.38
CA GLY A 46 4.39 -8.25 3.15
C GLY A 46 5.78 -8.88 3.32
N GLY A 47 6.82 -8.09 3.08
CA GLY A 47 8.21 -8.54 3.19
C GLY A 47 8.83 -8.46 4.59
N ILE A 48 8.10 -8.01 5.63
CA ILE A 48 8.68 -7.81 6.97
C ILE A 48 9.25 -9.12 7.52
N GLY A 49 8.50 -10.22 7.45
CA GLY A 49 8.93 -11.52 7.96
C GLY A 49 10.10 -12.14 7.20
N GLY A 50 10.35 -11.73 5.95
CA GLY A 50 11.47 -12.16 5.12
C GLY A 50 12.59 -11.13 5.03
N GLY A 51 12.36 -9.92 5.51
CA GLY A 51 13.36 -8.85 5.57
C GLY A 51 14.50 -9.20 6.51
N GLY A 52 15.67 -8.56 6.31
CA GLY A 52 16.83 -8.84 7.13
C GLY A 52 17.35 -10.28 7.02
N MET A 53 17.29 -10.90 5.83
CA MET A 53 17.76 -12.27 5.57
C MET A 53 17.04 -13.33 6.43
N GLN A 54 15.74 -13.15 6.65
CA GLN A 54 14.90 -14.02 7.50
C GLN A 54 15.29 -14.03 8.98
N PHE A 55 16.07 -13.08 9.44
CA PHE A 55 16.22 -12.88 10.87
C PHE A 55 14.91 -12.41 11.49
N HIS A 56 14.69 -12.77 12.74
CA HIS A 56 13.48 -12.37 13.47
C HIS A 56 13.47 -10.90 13.89
N LYS A 57 14.56 -10.17 13.69
CA LYS A 57 14.70 -8.73 13.98
C LYS A 57 14.80 -7.93 12.69
N VAL A 58 14.19 -6.76 12.69
CA VAL A 58 14.24 -5.77 11.59
C VAL A 58 14.67 -4.41 12.12
N VAL A 59 15.21 -3.58 11.23
CA VAL A 59 15.75 -2.26 11.55
C VAL A 59 14.77 -1.17 11.12
N VAL A 60 14.62 -0.16 11.95
CA VAL A 60 13.81 1.04 11.67
C VAL A 60 14.59 2.27 12.11
N GLU A 61 14.69 3.26 11.23
CA GLU A 61 15.34 4.54 11.49
C GLU A 61 14.34 5.62 11.89
N SER A 62 14.81 6.60 12.68
CA SER A 62 14.04 7.82 12.91
C SER A 62 13.88 8.62 11.61
N PRO A 63 12.72 9.29 11.40
CA PRO A 63 11.61 9.47 12.34
C PRO A 63 10.49 8.41 12.22
N ALA A 64 10.73 7.28 11.54
CA ALA A 64 9.70 6.25 11.32
C ALA A 64 9.35 5.48 12.59
N ASP A 65 10.26 5.41 13.57
CA ASP A 65 10.06 4.78 14.88
C ASP A 65 8.80 5.29 15.60
N ARG A 66 8.45 6.57 15.43
CA ARG A 66 7.23 7.16 16.01
C ARG A 66 5.94 6.45 15.55
N ILE A 67 5.89 5.99 14.29
CA ILE A 67 4.73 5.26 13.76
C ILE A 67 4.54 3.94 14.49
N LEU A 68 5.65 3.24 14.77
CA LEU A 68 5.63 1.98 15.50
C LEU A 68 5.34 2.19 17.00
N ARG A 69 5.85 3.25 17.61
CA ARG A 69 5.52 3.62 19.00
C ARG A 69 4.03 3.93 19.17
N GLU A 70 3.42 4.61 18.21
CA GLU A 70 1.97 4.90 18.21
C GLU A 70 1.08 3.64 18.27
N ILE A 71 1.58 2.50 17.83
CA ILE A 71 0.87 1.20 17.84
C ILE A 71 1.39 0.26 18.93
N GLY A 72 2.25 0.76 19.84
CA GLY A 72 2.77 0.00 20.96
C GLY A 72 3.76 -1.09 20.57
N CYS A 73 4.48 -0.93 19.46
CA CYS A 73 5.56 -1.83 19.08
C CYS A 73 6.80 -1.57 19.94
N LYS A 74 7.44 -2.63 20.43
CA LYS A 74 8.66 -2.52 21.21
C LYS A 74 9.83 -2.21 20.29
N LEU A 75 10.59 -1.18 20.65
CA LEU A 75 11.77 -0.73 19.92
C LEU A 75 12.98 -0.74 20.86
N GLU A 76 13.99 -1.47 20.50
CA GLU A 76 15.28 -1.53 21.20
C GLU A 76 16.26 -0.60 20.48
N PRO A 77 16.81 0.45 21.14
CA PRO A 77 17.78 1.32 20.51
C PRO A 77 19.12 0.57 20.32
N ILE A 78 19.74 0.76 19.13
CA ILE A 78 21.09 0.26 18.84
C ILE A 78 22.08 1.41 18.93
N GLU A 79 21.74 2.53 18.29
CA GLU A 79 22.50 3.78 18.29
C GLU A 79 21.54 4.96 18.11
N GLU A 80 22.05 6.18 18.07
CA GLU A 80 21.20 7.36 17.93
C GLU A 80 20.38 7.31 16.62
N GLY A 81 19.05 7.35 16.78
CA GLY A 81 18.12 7.31 15.65
C GLY A 81 17.93 5.94 15.00
N LEU A 82 18.55 4.87 15.50
CA LEU A 82 18.45 3.53 14.94
C LEU A 82 17.88 2.53 15.96
N PHE A 83 16.85 1.81 15.55
CA PHE A 83 16.11 0.87 16.41
C PHE A 83 15.97 -0.49 15.75
N ILE A 84 15.92 -1.52 16.57
CA ILE A 84 15.48 -2.87 16.16
C ILE A 84 14.15 -3.22 16.81
N THR A 85 13.40 -4.03 16.13
CA THR A 85 12.15 -4.60 16.62
C THR A 85 11.99 -6.04 16.11
N ASP A 86 11.18 -6.83 16.81
CA ASP A 86 10.81 -8.16 16.34
C ASP A 86 9.91 -8.06 15.10
N ALA A 87 10.26 -8.80 14.05
CA ALA A 87 9.52 -8.77 12.78
C ALA A 87 8.06 -9.21 12.95
N THR A 88 7.82 -10.23 13.76
CA THR A 88 6.48 -10.76 14.01
C THR A 88 5.65 -9.76 14.82
N GLU A 89 6.26 -9.12 15.85
CA GLU A 89 5.59 -8.07 16.61
C GLU A 89 5.23 -6.89 15.71
N MET A 90 6.15 -6.43 14.87
CA MET A 90 5.90 -5.33 13.92
C MET A 90 4.74 -5.66 12.98
N MET A 91 4.73 -6.84 12.38
CA MET A 91 3.63 -7.27 11.50
C MET A 91 2.29 -7.28 12.22
N ALA A 92 2.24 -7.90 13.41
CA ALA A 92 1.01 -8.02 14.20
C ALA A 92 0.50 -6.64 14.63
N LYS A 93 1.37 -5.78 15.15
CA LYS A 93 1.02 -4.43 15.62
C LYS A 93 0.54 -3.52 14.49
N LEU A 94 1.16 -3.58 13.32
CA LEU A 94 0.70 -2.82 12.15
C LEU A 94 -0.69 -3.26 11.72
N ALA A 95 -0.95 -4.56 11.66
CA ALA A 95 -2.26 -5.10 11.31
C ALA A 95 -3.34 -4.77 12.37
N CYS A 96 -3.05 -5.01 13.66
CA CYS A 96 -3.94 -4.61 14.75
C CYS A 96 -4.24 -3.10 14.70
N GLY A 97 -3.20 -2.27 14.56
CA GLY A 97 -3.39 -0.83 14.49
C GLY A 97 -4.25 -0.36 13.33
N ALA A 98 -4.24 -1.05 12.18
CA ALA A 98 -5.13 -0.76 11.06
C ALA A 98 -6.57 -1.21 11.35
N ILE A 99 -6.76 -2.41 11.93
CA ILE A 99 -8.07 -2.97 12.30
C ILE A 99 -8.72 -2.10 13.39
N ASP A 100 -7.99 -1.77 14.44
CA ASP A 100 -8.48 -0.94 15.56
C ASP A 100 -8.88 0.48 15.11
N ALA A 101 -8.23 0.98 14.05
CA ALA A 101 -8.61 2.24 13.41
C ALA A 101 -9.88 2.14 12.56
N GLY A 102 -10.39 0.93 12.29
CA GLY A 102 -11.59 0.68 11.49
C GLY A 102 -11.35 0.26 10.04
N ALA A 103 -10.09 0.01 9.63
CA ALA A 103 -9.82 -0.53 8.29
C ALA A 103 -10.23 -2.00 8.20
N LYS A 104 -10.81 -2.40 7.07
CA LYS A 104 -11.12 -3.80 6.78
C LYS A 104 -9.95 -4.42 6.02
N ILE A 105 -9.37 -5.50 6.52
CA ILE A 105 -8.32 -6.26 5.83
C ILE A 105 -8.92 -7.57 5.33
N ILE A 106 -8.80 -7.82 4.01
CA ILE A 106 -9.30 -9.04 3.37
C ILE A 106 -8.12 -9.74 2.72
N LEU A 107 -7.84 -10.96 3.21
CA LEU A 107 -6.75 -11.80 2.75
C LEU A 107 -7.21 -12.74 1.63
N GLY A 108 -6.28 -13.21 0.80
CA GLY A 108 -6.55 -14.15 -0.28
C GLY A 108 -7.28 -13.53 -1.47
N VAL A 109 -7.17 -12.21 -1.63
CA VAL A 109 -7.82 -11.44 -2.70
C VAL A 109 -6.80 -10.65 -3.51
N SER A 110 -6.74 -10.92 -4.81
CA SER A 110 -5.91 -10.21 -5.79
C SER A 110 -6.70 -9.12 -6.48
N VAL A 111 -6.04 -8.02 -6.80
CA VAL A 111 -6.57 -7.01 -7.73
C VAL A 111 -6.08 -7.37 -9.14
N GLU A 112 -7.02 -7.70 -10.02
CA GLU A 112 -6.74 -8.20 -11.37
C GLU A 112 -6.92 -7.14 -12.44
N ASP A 113 -7.74 -6.12 -12.15
CA ASP A 113 -8.04 -5.05 -13.07
C ASP A 113 -8.45 -3.77 -12.34
N LEU A 114 -8.63 -2.70 -13.11
CA LEU A 114 -9.02 -1.38 -12.65
C LEU A 114 -10.37 -0.97 -13.23
N ILE A 115 -11.11 -0.18 -12.48
CA ILE A 115 -12.27 0.54 -12.97
C ILE A 115 -11.83 1.97 -13.28
N TYR A 116 -12.05 2.42 -14.53
CA TYR A 116 -11.68 3.77 -14.94
C TYR A 116 -12.87 4.52 -15.58
N ARG A 117 -12.71 5.81 -15.75
CA ARG A 117 -13.60 6.70 -16.51
C ARG A 117 -12.75 7.55 -17.45
N GLU A 118 -13.30 7.90 -18.60
CA GLU A 118 -12.60 8.67 -19.63
C GLU A 118 -12.83 10.17 -19.50
N PHE A 119 -13.97 10.58 -18.95
CA PHE A 119 -14.36 11.97 -18.86
C PHE A 119 -14.74 12.33 -17.40
N PRO A 120 -13.76 12.82 -16.61
CA PRO A 120 -12.31 12.89 -16.87
C PRO A 120 -11.63 11.52 -16.78
N LEU A 121 -10.49 11.39 -17.46
CA LEU A 121 -9.70 10.16 -17.40
C LEU A 121 -9.14 9.95 -15.99
N ARG A 122 -9.61 8.89 -15.31
CA ARG A 122 -9.23 8.59 -13.92
C ARG A 122 -9.57 7.15 -13.52
N ILE A 123 -8.90 6.68 -12.48
CA ILE A 123 -9.24 5.43 -11.78
C ILE A 123 -10.33 5.71 -10.74
N VAL A 124 -11.35 4.84 -10.71
CA VAL A 124 -12.52 4.94 -9.83
C VAL A 124 -12.83 3.63 -9.09
N GLY A 125 -11.88 2.71 -9.04
CA GLY A 125 -12.01 1.45 -8.32
C GLY A 125 -11.13 0.35 -8.88
N VAL A 126 -11.36 -0.84 -8.37
CA VAL A 126 -10.62 -2.07 -8.71
C VAL A 126 -11.56 -3.21 -9.04
N VAL A 127 -11.04 -4.19 -9.79
CA VAL A 127 -11.67 -5.47 -10.05
C VAL A 127 -10.85 -6.54 -9.32
N ILE A 128 -11.52 -7.33 -8.50
CA ILE A 128 -10.88 -8.28 -7.58
C ILE A 128 -11.30 -9.71 -7.86
N GLN A 129 -10.39 -10.65 -7.57
CA GLN A 129 -10.62 -12.08 -7.63
C GLN A 129 -9.97 -12.78 -6.45
N TRP A 130 -10.51 -13.92 -6.02
CA TRP A 130 -9.84 -14.76 -5.03
C TRP A 130 -8.54 -15.31 -5.61
N SER A 131 -7.45 -15.16 -4.89
CA SER A 131 -6.14 -15.67 -5.31
C SER A 131 -6.16 -17.18 -5.56
N SER A 132 -6.99 -17.91 -4.83
CA SER A 132 -7.18 -19.37 -5.02
C SER A 132 -7.80 -19.71 -6.38
N VAL A 133 -8.68 -18.86 -6.91
CA VAL A 133 -9.26 -19.03 -8.25
C VAL A 133 -8.17 -18.91 -9.31
N MET A 134 -7.32 -17.89 -9.18
CA MET A 134 -6.18 -17.68 -10.08
C MET A 134 -5.20 -18.85 -10.02
N MET A 135 -4.83 -19.29 -8.81
CA MET A 135 -3.90 -20.41 -8.62
C MET A 135 -4.44 -21.75 -9.16
N ALA A 136 -5.75 -21.94 -9.09
CA ALA A 136 -6.40 -23.16 -9.59
C ALA A 136 -6.70 -23.11 -11.09
N GLY A 137 -6.46 -21.98 -11.78
CA GLY A 137 -6.76 -21.80 -13.19
C GLY A 137 -8.25 -21.88 -13.50
N LEU A 138 -9.11 -21.55 -12.54
CA LEU A 138 -10.55 -21.57 -12.71
C LEU A 138 -11.02 -20.29 -13.41
N HIS A 139 -12.09 -20.43 -14.18
CA HIS A 139 -12.80 -19.28 -14.75
C HIS A 139 -13.99 -18.92 -13.86
N VAL A 140 -13.87 -17.82 -13.14
CA VAL A 140 -14.92 -17.26 -12.28
C VAL A 140 -14.97 -15.75 -12.54
N ASP A 141 -16.16 -15.19 -12.68
CA ASP A 141 -16.32 -13.76 -12.89
C ASP A 141 -15.85 -12.97 -11.66
N PRO A 142 -15.03 -11.92 -11.85
CA PRO A 142 -14.49 -11.12 -10.78
C PRO A 142 -15.53 -10.15 -10.19
N LEU A 143 -15.25 -9.60 -9.03
CA LEU A 143 -16.06 -8.57 -8.38
C LEU A 143 -15.48 -7.18 -8.62
N ALA A 144 -16.38 -6.20 -8.84
CA ALA A 144 -16.02 -4.79 -8.96
C ALA A 144 -16.21 -4.06 -7.62
N VAL A 145 -15.22 -3.29 -7.21
CA VAL A 145 -15.25 -2.42 -6.02
C VAL A 145 -14.96 -0.99 -6.41
N LYS A 146 -15.95 -0.11 -6.28
CA LYS A 146 -15.77 1.33 -6.52
C LYS A 146 -15.02 1.98 -5.37
N ALA A 147 -14.16 2.94 -5.70
CA ALA A 147 -13.43 3.73 -4.71
C ALA A 147 -13.16 5.14 -5.23
N LYS A 148 -13.08 6.11 -4.31
CA LYS A 148 -12.64 7.48 -4.61
C LYS A 148 -11.14 7.53 -4.91
N ALA A 149 -10.36 6.67 -4.24
CA ALA A 149 -8.93 6.53 -4.46
C ALA A 149 -8.50 5.06 -4.34
N VAL A 150 -7.48 4.69 -5.11
CA VAL A 150 -6.79 3.40 -5.03
C VAL A 150 -5.33 3.67 -4.71
N THR A 151 -4.76 2.95 -3.74
CA THR A 151 -3.34 3.06 -3.39
C THR A 151 -2.63 1.75 -3.65
N ASP A 152 -1.65 1.78 -4.55
CA ASP A 152 -0.76 0.64 -4.83
C ASP A 152 0.33 0.57 -3.76
N CYS A 153 0.24 -0.46 -2.91
CA CYS A 153 1.21 -0.84 -1.89
C CYS A 153 1.72 -2.27 -2.11
N THR A 154 1.68 -2.76 -3.36
CA THR A 154 1.98 -4.16 -3.71
C THR A 154 3.47 -4.50 -3.71
N GLY A 155 4.33 -3.50 -3.51
CA GLY A 155 5.77 -3.70 -3.42
C GLY A 155 6.48 -3.57 -4.76
N HIS A 156 7.52 -4.40 -4.97
CA HIS A 156 8.45 -4.26 -6.08
C HIS A 156 7.82 -4.38 -7.47
N ASP A 157 6.73 -5.12 -7.58
CA ASP A 157 6.07 -5.37 -8.86
C ASP A 157 5.10 -4.23 -9.25
N ALA A 158 4.71 -3.35 -8.30
CA ALA A 158 3.73 -2.27 -8.50
C ALA A 158 2.52 -2.76 -9.32
N GLU A 159 1.90 -3.86 -8.84
CA GLU A 159 0.98 -4.69 -9.62
C GLU A 159 -0.22 -3.91 -10.17
N VAL A 160 -0.77 -3.00 -9.36
CA VAL A 160 -1.92 -2.18 -9.77
C VAL A 160 -1.53 -1.17 -10.85
N ILE A 161 -0.38 -0.51 -10.67
CA ILE A 161 0.14 0.44 -11.66
C ILE A 161 0.58 -0.30 -12.93
N ALA A 162 1.09 -1.52 -12.80
CA ALA A 162 1.43 -2.36 -13.95
C ALA A 162 0.17 -2.72 -14.78
N VAL A 163 -0.97 -2.97 -14.13
CA VAL A 163 -2.26 -3.13 -14.81
C VAL A 163 -2.65 -1.85 -15.54
N ALA A 164 -2.59 -0.69 -14.87
CA ALA A 164 -2.87 0.61 -15.49
C ALA A 164 -2.00 0.86 -16.71
N SER A 165 -0.70 0.65 -16.60
CA SER A 165 0.28 0.81 -17.69
C SER A 165 -0.03 -0.05 -18.91
N ARG A 166 -0.49 -1.27 -18.69
CA ARG A 166 -0.76 -2.23 -19.76
C ARG A 166 -2.12 -2.04 -20.41
N LYS A 167 -3.16 -1.72 -19.61
CA LYS A 167 -4.57 -1.76 -20.08
C LYS A 167 -5.15 -0.39 -20.38
N ILE A 168 -4.56 0.69 -19.85
CA ILE A 168 -5.05 2.06 -20.03
C ILE A 168 -3.88 2.95 -20.46
N PRO A 169 -3.35 2.77 -21.69
CA PRO A 169 -2.18 3.49 -22.16
C PRO A 169 -2.36 5.02 -22.19
N GLU A 170 -3.61 5.50 -22.26
CA GLU A 170 -3.96 6.91 -22.22
C GLU A 170 -3.54 7.61 -20.91
N LEU A 171 -3.36 6.85 -19.82
CA LEU A 171 -2.84 7.38 -18.55
C LEU A 171 -1.36 7.77 -18.61
N GLY A 172 -0.62 7.31 -19.62
CA GLY A 172 0.78 7.67 -19.84
C GLY A 172 1.73 7.19 -18.75
N VAL A 173 1.36 6.17 -17.96
CA VAL A 173 2.19 5.61 -16.89
C VAL A 173 2.94 4.37 -17.37
N ALA A 174 4.17 4.18 -16.87
CA ALA A 174 4.99 3.01 -17.19
C ALA A 174 5.76 2.53 -15.96
N ILE A 175 5.94 1.22 -15.84
CA ILE A 175 6.84 0.61 -14.87
C ILE A 175 8.26 0.64 -15.45
N LYS A 176 9.16 1.35 -14.77
CA LYS A 176 10.57 1.52 -15.21
C LYS A 176 11.51 0.52 -14.54
N GLY A 177 11.00 -0.22 -13.54
CA GLY A 177 11.80 -1.11 -12.70
C GLY A 177 12.65 -0.35 -11.68
N GLU A 178 13.34 -1.08 -10.83
CA GLU A 178 14.22 -0.53 -9.80
C GLU A 178 15.68 -0.48 -10.29
N LYS A 179 16.49 0.39 -9.69
CA LYS A 179 17.94 0.35 -9.82
C LYS A 179 18.57 -0.58 -8.78
N SER A 180 19.84 -0.87 -8.96
CA SER A 180 20.66 -1.57 -7.98
C SER A 180 20.58 -0.91 -6.61
N MET A 181 20.90 -1.67 -5.57
CA MET A 181 20.75 -1.25 -4.17
C MET A 181 21.63 -0.05 -3.81
N TRP A 182 21.01 0.95 -3.22
CA TRP A 182 21.61 2.03 -2.47
C TRP A 182 20.62 2.41 -1.37
N ALA A 183 20.73 1.75 -0.21
CA ALA A 183 19.70 1.70 0.81
C ALA A 183 19.22 3.09 1.27
N SER A 184 20.12 3.93 1.80
CA SER A 184 19.76 5.26 2.32
C SER A 184 19.14 6.16 1.25
N ARG A 185 19.69 6.13 0.03
CA ARG A 185 19.15 6.91 -1.08
C ARG A 185 17.80 6.38 -1.55
N GLY A 186 17.63 5.06 -1.58
CA GLY A 186 16.36 4.41 -1.93
C GLY A 186 15.25 4.78 -0.96
N GLU A 187 15.55 4.76 0.34
CA GLU A 187 14.60 5.12 1.39
C GLU A 187 14.12 6.57 1.29
N ASP A 188 15.04 7.53 1.17
CA ASP A 188 14.70 8.95 0.96
C ASP A 188 13.83 9.16 -0.30
N LEU A 189 14.20 8.54 -1.42
CA LEU A 189 13.48 8.69 -2.68
C LEU A 189 12.10 8.04 -2.67
N VAL A 190 11.92 6.91 -1.99
CA VAL A 190 10.59 6.29 -1.84
C VAL A 190 9.65 7.25 -1.12
N VAL A 191 10.07 7.88 -0.03
CA VAL A 191 9.26 8.87 0.68
C VAL A 191 9.01 10.11 -0.17
N ARG A 192 10.06 10.67 -0.79
CA ARG A 192 9.96 11.89 -1.61
C ARG A 192 8.99 11.71 -2.77
N ASN A 193 9.09 10.60 -3.48
CA ASN A 193 8.36 10.33 -4.71
C ASN A 193 6.98 9.70 -4.48
N THR A 194 6.61 9.43 -3.23
CA THR A 194 5.24 9.00 -2.88
C THR A 194 4.25 10.08 -3.29
N ARG A 195 3.32 9.73 -4.19
CA ARG A 195 2.37 10.67 -4.78
C ARG A 195 1.18 9.97 -5.45
N GLU A 196 0.26 10.77 -5.94
CA GLU A 196 -0.67 10.34 -6.99
C GLU A 196 0.11 10.14 -8.30
N ILE A 197 -0.02 8.96 -8.90
CA ILE A 197 0.66 8.60 -10.14
C ILE A 197 -0.18 9.02 -11.35
N VAL A 198 -1.45 8.71 -11.31
CA VAL A 198 -2.47 9.14 -12.27
C VAL A 198 -3.75 9.45 -11.49
N PRO A 199 -4.68 10.25 -12.03
CA PRO A 199 -5.88 10.63 -11.29
C PRO A 199 -6.61 9.43 -10.67
N GLY A 200 -6.73 9.43 -9.33
CA GLY A 200 -7.37 8.36 -8.55
C GLY A 200 -6.48 7.16 -8.19
N LEU A 201 -5.24 7.09 -8.69
CA LEU A 201 -4.30 6.01 -8.36
C LEU A 201 -3.01 6.56 -7.75
N PHE A 202 -2.72 6.14 -6.54
CA PHE A 202 -1.56 6.55 -5.74
C PHE A 202 -0.57 5.39 -5.59
N ALA A 203 0.70 5.71 -5.32
CA ALA A 203 1.74 4.73 -5.01
C ALA A 203 2.37 5.00 -3.65
N ALA A 204 2.65 3.93 -2.89
CA ALA A 204 3.44 3.97 -1.68
C ALA A 204 4.35 2.75 -1.54
N GLY A 205 5.41 2.89 -0.74
CA GLY A 205 6.39 1.83 -0.54
C GLY A 205 7.18 1.52 -1.81
N MET A 206 7.54 0.26 -2.01
CA MET A 206 8.40 -0.14 -3.13
C MET A 206 7.75 0.02 -4.51
N ALA A 207 6.42 0.13 -4.59
CA ALA A 207 5.73 0.47 -5.84
C ALA A 207 6.20 1.81 -6.42
N VAL A 208 6.54 2.78 -5.56
CA VAL A 208 7.14 4.06 -5.97
C VAL A 208 8.49 3.83 -6.67
N ALA A 209 9.33 2.95 -6.11
CA ALA A 209 10.64 2.66 -6.67
C ALA A 209 10.53 2.02 -8.06
N ALA A 210 9.58 1.12 -8.25
CA ALA A 210 9.32 0.46 -9.53
C ALA A 210 8.86 1.44 -10.62
N VAL A 211 8.04 2.44 -10.27
CA VAL A 211 7.57 3.47 -11.20
C VAL A 211 8.68 4.46 -11.56
N ASP A 212 9.45 4.93 -10.58
CA ASP A 212 10.38 6.03 -10.75
C ASP A 212 11.84 5.61 -11.03
N LYS A 213 12.10 4.31 -11.09
CA LYS A 213 13.44 3.76 -11.28
C LYS A 213 14.43 4.25 -10.21
N THR A 214 13.99 4.26 -8.94
CA THR A 214 14.88 4.62 -7.84
C THR A 214 15.75 3.44 -7.41
N PRO A 215 16.83 3.67 -6.68
CA PRO A 215 17.60 2.59 -6.09
C PRO A 215 16.74 1.74 -5.15
N ARG A 216 17.05 0.45 -5.12
CA ARG A 216 16.42 -0.48 -4.19
C ARG A 216 16.85 -0.16 -2.75
N MET A 217 15.88 -0.16 -1.84
CA MET A 217 16.14 -0.13 -0.40
C MET A 217 16.70 -1.48 0.07
N GLY A 218 17.46 -1.47 1.15
CA GLY A 218 17.85 -2.66 1.88
C GLY A 218 16.74 -3.15 2.84
N PRO A 219 17.09 -4.03 3.78
CA PRO A 219 16.16 -4.55 4.80
C PRO A 219 15.87 -3.53 5.91
N ILE A 220 15.59 -2.29 5.53
CA ILE A 220 15.21 -1.16 6.39
C ILE A 220 13.77 -0.83 6.06
N PHE A 221 12.94 -0.57 7.08
CA PHE A 221 11.49 -0.43 6.90
C PHE A 221 10.97 0.99 7.13
N GLY A 222 11.83 1.93 7.56
CA GLY A 222 11.45 3.30 7.88
C GLY A 222 10.79 4.03 6.72
N GLY A 223 11.43 4.01 5.55
CA GLY A 223 10.90 4.66 4.35
C GLY A 223 9.56 4.12 3.90
N MET A 224 9.28 2.82 4.09
CA MET A 224 7.98 2.23 3.75
C MET A 224 6.88 2.71 4.69
N LEU A 225 7.16 2.85 6.00
CA LEU A 225 6.22 3.40 6.97
C LEU A 225 5.90 4.87 6.68
N LEU A 226 6.94 5.68 6.46
CA LEU A 226 6.80 7.11 6.15
C LEU A 226 6.10 7.34 4.81
N SER A 227 6.38 6.52 3.80
CA SER A 227 5.69 6.55 2.51
C SER A 227 4.19 6.24 2.66
N GLY A 228 3.86 5.23 3.48
CA GLY A 228 2.47 4.89 3.79
C GLY A 228 1.72 6.01 4.52
N GLU A 229 2.37 6.69 5.46
CA GLU A 229 1.79 7.86 6.13
C GLU A 229 1.60 9.02 5.16
N LYS A 230 2.60 9.32 4.33
CA LYS A 230 2.54 10.40 3.34
C LYS A 230 1.41 10.19 2.33
N VAL A 231 1.29 9.00 1.76
CA VAL A 231 0.22 8.73 0.79
C VAL A 231 -1.16 8.85 1.42
N ALA A 232 -1.33 8.40 2.67
CA ALA A 232 -2.58 8.56 3.39
C ALA A 232 -2.95 10.04 3.53
N GLN A 233 -1.99 10.90 3.87
CA GLN A 233 -2.21 12.34 3.97
C GLN A 233 -2.64 12.94 2.62
N LEU A 234 -1.95 12.61 1.52
CA LEU A 234 -2.31 13.07 0.18
C LEU A 234 -3.72 12.65 -0.23
N VAL A 235 -4.11 11.41 0.06
CA VAL A 235 -5.46 10.90 -0.22
C VAL A 235 -6.51 11.63 0.62
N ILE A 236 -6.25 11.85 1.92
CA ILE A 236 -7.16 12.57 2.82
C ILE A 236 -7.39 14.00 2.33
N GLU A 237 -6.32 14.71 1.99
CA GLU A 237 -6.39 16.08 1.47
C GLU A 237 -7.22 16.13 0.19
N LYS A 238 -6.93 15.24 -0.76
CA LYS A 238 -7.65 15.19 -2.03
C LYS A 238 -9.13 14.87 -1.86
N ILE A 239 -9.50 13.92 -0.97
CA ILE A 239 -10.90 13.61 -0.70
C ILE A 239 -11.63 14.78 -0.03
N LYS A 240 -10.96 15.49 0.89
CA LYS A 240 -11.55 16.67 1.59
C LYS A 240 -11.79 17.85 0.66
N THR A 241 -10.90 18.09 -0.29
CA THR A 241 -11.04 19.21 -1.26
C THR A 241 -12.11 18.95 -2.31
N LYS A 242 -12.76 17.78 -2.30
CA LYS A 242 -13.76 17.35 -3.29
C LYS A 242 -13.28 17.41 -4.74
N GLU A 243 -11.99 17.46 -4.98
CA GLU A 243 -11.42 17.47 -6.33
C GLU A 243 -11.81 16.25 -7.19
N PHE A 244 -12.37 15.22 -6.56
CA PHE A 244 -12.94 14.07 -7.26
C PHE A 244 -14.29 14.31 -7.94
N TYR A 245 -14.99 15.42 -7.62
CA TYR A 245 -16.36 15.68 -8.09
C TYR A 245 -16.44 16.72 -9.20
N TYR A 246 -15.38 17.47 -9.44
CA TYR A 246 -15.39 18.64 -10.35
C TYR A 246 -14.43 18.52 -11.55
N GLN A 247 -13.89 17.31 -11.80
CA GLN A 247 -13.07 17.05 -12.99
C GLN A 247 -13.68 15.96 -13.84
#